data_738f2602839ccabc37eaed36242df957
#
_entry.id   738f2602839ccabc37eaed36242df957
#
_cell.length_a   1.000
_cell.length_b   1.000
_cell.length_c   1.000
_cell.angle_alpha   90.00
_cell.angle_beta   90.00
_cell.angle_gamma   90.00
#
_symmetry.space_group_name_H-M   'P 1'
#
loop_
_entity.id
_entity.type
_entity.pdbx_description
1 polymer ?
#
loop_
_entity_poly.entity_id
_entity_poly.type
_entity_poly.pdbx_seq_one_letter_code
_entity_poly.pdbx_strand_id
1 'polypeptide(L)'
;MIENKINKLKELINKYNLDGYIIPKNDAYFAEFSSPDRLKIISDFSGSAGFAIILKKKNYLFVDGRYTLQSEIECGKYFKIIEIPKTLPKIILKKLDKKLVIGYDPQLFTSINLKKLFGNSCNLSAIDSNLVDKIYKEKPKKYVNSFYNLDANITGVSVSNKVNR
;
A
#
# COMPACT_ATOMS: atom_id res chain seq x y z
N MET A 1 -14.70 7.55 -9.63
CA MET A 1 -15.38 6.98 -8.44
C MET A 1 -14.61 5.76 -7.97
N ILE A 2 -14.41 5.59 -6.66
CA ILE A 2 -13.67 4.46 -6.02
C ILE A 2 -14.17 3.11 -6.49
N GLU A 3 -15.49 2.91 -6.49
CA GLU A 3 -16.13 1.65 -6.84
C GLU A 3 -15.70 1.12 -8.22
N ASN A 4 -15.62 1.99 -9.23
CA ASN A 4 -15.16 1.61 -10.55
C ASN A 4 -13.69 1.14 -10.55
N LYS A 5 -12.83 1.81 -9.77
CA LYS A 5 -11.42 1.41 -9.62
C LYS A 5 -11.30 0.05 -8.94
N ILE A 6 -12.08 -0.18 -7.88
CA ILE A 6 -12.15 -1.48 -7.17
C ILE A 6 -12.63 -2.59 -8.11
N ASN A 7 -13.68 -2.34 -8.90
CA ASN A 7 -14.22 -3.33 -9.84
C ASN A 7 -13.20 -3.69 -10.93
N LYS A 8 -12.54 -2.70 -11.54
CA LYS A 8 -11.44 -2.96 -12.49
C LYS A 8 -10.30 -3.76 -11.86
N LEU A 9 -9.95 -3.49 -10.59
CA LEU A 9 -8.94 -4.27 -9.90
C LEU A 9 -9.40 -5.72 -9.67
N LYS A 10 -10.67 -5.93 -9.33
CA LYS A 10 -11.25 -7.28 -9.17
C LYS A 10 -11.26 -8.07 -10.48
N GLU A 11 -11.47 -7.41 -11.62
CA GLU A 11 -11.35 -8.02 -12.95
C GLU A 11 -9.90 -8.50 -13.19
N LEU A 12 -8.90 -7.68 -12.84
CA LEU A 12 -7.49 -8.08 -12.94
C LEU A 12 -7.16 -9.22 -11.96
N ILE A 13 -7.64 -9.16 -10.71
CA ILE A 13 -7.49 -10.23 -9.72
C ILE A 13 -8.00 -11.55 -10.29
N ASN A 14 -9.17 -11.57 -10.93
CA ASN A 14 -9.71 -12.75 -11.59
C ASN A 14 -8.84 -13.20 -12.76
N LYS A 15 -8.41 -12.28 -13.63
CA LYS A 15 -7.55 -12.57 -14.79
C LYS A 15 -6.22 -13.23 -14.41
N TYR A 16 -5.68 -12.86 -13.23
CA TYR A 16 -4.43 -13.42 -12.69
C TYR A 16 -4.66 -14.67 -11.82
N ASN A 17 -5.88 -15.22 -11.79
CA ASN A 17 -6.26 -16.36 -10.96
C ASN A 17 -5.96 -16.18 -9.47
N LEU A 18 -6.12 -14.94 -8.97
CA LEU A 18 -5.94 -14.58 -7.57
C LEU A 18 -7.29 -14.54 -6.85
N ASP A 19 -7.27 -14.69 -5.52
CA ASP A 19 -8.44 -14.44 -4.66
C ASP A 19 -8.44 -13.01 -4.09
N GLY A 20 -7.30 -12.31 -4.15
CA GLY A 20 -7.15 -10.94 -3.71
C GLY A 20 -5.82 -10.31 -4.07
N TYR A 21 -5.66 -9.02 -3.76
CA TYR A 21 -4.42 -8.27 -4.01
C TYR A 21 -4.14 -7.29 -2.87
N ILE A 22 -2.86 -7.14 -2.52
CA ILE A 22 -2.40 -6.25 -1.44
C ILE A 22 -1.85 -4.97 -2.05
N ILE A 23 -2.26 -3.83 -1.50
CA ILE A 23 -1.84 -2.49 -1.95
C ILE A 23 -1.31 -1.72 -0.73
N PRO A 24 0.00 -1.57 -0.56
CA PRO A 24 0.58 -0.77 0.51
C PRO A 24 0.58 0.72 0.19
N LYS A 25 0.80 1.54 1.21
CA LYS A 25 1.00 2.99 1.08
C LYS A 25 2.35 3.35 0.49
N ASN A 26 3.40 2.60 0.84
CA ASN A 26 4.77 2.88 0.45
C ASN A 26 5.06 2.63 -1.04
N ASP A 27 6.13 3.24 -1.53
CA ASP A 27 6.78 2.93 -2.80
C ASP A 27 7.90 1.87 -2.65
N ALA A 28 8.68 1.65 -3.72
CA ALA A 28 9.80 0.69 -3.73
C ALA A 28 10.97 1.09 -2.82
N TYR A 29 11.02 2.34 -2.37
CA TYR A 29 12.01 2.85 -1.41
C TYR A 29 11.47 2.87 0.02
N PHE A 30 10.28 2.35 0.24
CA PHE A 30 9.55 2.38 1.52
C PHE A 30 9.28 3.80 2.03
N ALA A 31 9.18 4.77 1.10
CA ALA A 31 8.84 6.13 1.43
C ALA A 31 7.35 6.28 1.77
N GLU A 32 7.07 7.09 2.78
CA GLU A 32 5.71 7.43 3.20
C GLU A 32 4.96 8.26 2.14
N PHE A 33 5.71 9.09 1.40
CA PHE A 33 5.20 9.96 0.34
C PHE A 33 5.43 9.31 -1.03
N SER A 34 4.76 8.19 -1.26
CA SER A 34 4.90 7.46 -2.52
C SER A 34 4.27 8.17 -3.71
N SER A 35 4.92 8.03 -4.88
CA SER A 35 4.37 8.49 -6.15
C SER A 35 4.57 7.40 -7.22
N PRO A 36 3.48 6.84 -7.78
CA PRO A 36 2.07 7.11 -7.47
C PRO A 36 1.65 6.58 -6.09
N ASP A 37 0.76 7.30 -5.40
CA ASP A 37 0.13 6.82 -4.18
C ASP A 37 -0.98 5.81 -4.51
N ARG A 38 -0.59 4.55 -4.63
CA ARG A 38 -1.47 3.46 -5.07
C ARG A 38 -2.62 3.21 -4.10
N LEU A 39 -2.36 3.36 -2.80
CA LEU A 39 -3.39 3.19 -1.79
C LEU A 39 -4.47 4.27 -1.93
N LYS A 40 -4.09 5.53 -2.07
CA LYS A 40 -5.01 6.64 -2.31
C LYS A 40 -5.77 6.48 -3.63
N ILE A 41 -5.08 6.06 -4.68
CA ILE A 41 -5.72 5.81 -5.99
C ILE A 41 -6.89 4.84 -5.86
N ILE A 42 -6.76 3.75 -5.11
CA ILE A 42 -7.77 2.70 -5.04
C ILE A 42 -8.82 2.94 -3.95
N SER A 43 -8.49 3.66 -2.88
CA SER A 43 -9.35 3.81 -1.71
C SER A 43 -9.80 5.24 -1.43
N ASP A 44 -9.16 6.24 -2.03
CA ASP A 44 -9.20 7.67 -1.68
C ASP A 44 -8.69 7.98 -0.25
N PHE A 45 -8.16 7.00 0.48
CA PHE A 45 -7.54 7.20 1.79
C PHE A 45 -6.32 8.12 1.68
N SER A 46 -6.35 9.23 2.40
CA SER A 46 -5.32 10.27 2.34
C SER A 46 -4.27 10.19 3.47
N GLY A 47 -4.45 9.28 4.44
CA GLY A 47 -3.49 9.08 5.54
C GLY A 47 -2.15 8.55 5.05
N SER A 48 -1.08 8.77 5.84
CA SER A 48 0.29 8.45 5.46
C SER A 48 0.71 7.01 5.71
N ALA A 49 -0.03 6.25 6.51
CA ALA A 49 0.31 4.86 6.86
C ALA A 49 -0.89 3.92 6.73
N GLY A 50 -0.67 2.78 6.09
CA GLY A 50 -1.68 1.75 5.92
C GLY A 50 -1.47 0.90 4.67
N PHE A 51 -2.35 -0.06 4.47
CA PHE A 51 -2.42 -0.87 3.27
C PHE A 51 -3.83 -1.45 3.09
N ALA A 52 -4.23 -1.70 1.86
CA ALA A 52 -5.50 -2.34 1.55
C ALA A 52 -5.30 -3.80 1.12
N ILE A 53 -6.31 -4.62 1.38
CA ILE A 53 -6.47 -5.95 0.78
C ILE A 53 -7.82 -5.97 0.08
N ILE A 54 -7.80 -6.07 -1.25
CA ILE A 54 -8.99 -6.22 -2.07
C ILE A 54 -9.20 -7.72 -2.30
N LEU A 55 -10.28 -8.27 -1.77
CA LEU A 55 -10.75 -9.63 -2.06
C LEU A 55 -11.93 -9.58 -3.03
N LYS A 56 -12.28 -10.72 -3.62
CA LYS A 56 -13.43 -10.83 -4.54
C LYS A 56 -14.73 -10.30 -3.94
N LYS A 57 -15.00 -10.60 -2.66
CA LYS A 57 -16.26 -10.23 -1.99
C LYS A 57 -16.13 -9.09 -0.97
N LYS A 58 -14.96 -8.87 -0.40
CA LYS A 58 -14.73 -7.90 0.70
C LYS A 58 -13.45 -7.12 0.48
N ASN A 59 -13.44 -5.86 0.89
CA ASN A 59 -12.24 -5.03 0.86
C ASN A 59 -11.90 -4.64 2.30
N TYR A 60 -10.64 -4.70 2.65
CA TYR A 60 -10.14 -4.32 3.97
C TYR A 60 -9.11 -3.21 3.83
N LEU A 61 -9.19 -2.20 4.69
CA LEU A 61 -8.16 -1.19 4.85
C LEU A 61 -7.58 -1.29 6.25
N PHE A 62 -6.29 -1.54 6.33
CA PHE A 62 -5.54 -1.66 7.56
C PHE A 62 -4.82 -0.34 7.81
N VAL A 63 -5.09 0.28 8.95
CA VAL A 63 -4.52 1.58 9.36
C VAL A 63 -4.07 1.52 10.80
N ASP A 64 -3.15 2.39 11.19
CA ASP A 64 -2.86 2.58 12.61
C ASP A 64 -3.93 3.41 13.33
N GLY A 65 -3.89 3.42 14.66
CA GLY A 65 -4.93 4.06 15.47
C GLY A 65 -5.15 5.55 15.21
N ARG A 66 -4.15 6.26 14.66
CA ARG A 66 -4.27 7.69 14.30
C ARG A 66 -5.23 7.93 13.15
N TYR A 67 -5.43 6.94 12.28
CA TYR A 67 -6.20 7.07 11.04
C TYR A 67 -7.54 6.36 11.04
N THR A 68 -7.97 5.74 12.15
CA THR A 68 -9.23 4.99 12.19
C THR A 68 -10.44 5.84 11.84
N LEU A 69 -10.62 6.99 12.49
CA LEU A 69 -11.73 7.91 12.22
C LEU A 69 -11.66 8.49 10.81
N GLN A 70 -10.48 8.94 10.38
CA GLN A 70 -10.28 9.49 9.04
C GLN A 70 -10.62 8.48 7.96
N SER A 71 -10.15 7.24 8.10
CA SER A 71 -10.40 6.18 7.10
C SER A 71 -11.88 5.76 7.04
N GLU A 72 -12.60 5.78 8.16
CA GLU A 72 -14.05 5.56 8.16
C GLU A 72 -14.79 6.65 7.37
N ILE A 73 -14.43 7.92 7.56
CA ILE A 73 -15.05 9.05 6.85
C ILE A 73 -14.72 9.00 5.36
N GLU A 74 -13.46 8.77 4.99
CA GLU A 74 -13.00 8.83 3.60
C GLU A 74 -13.42 7.60 2.78
N CYS A 75 -13.40 6.40 3.35
CA CYS A 75 -13.56 5.16 2.61
C CYS A 75 -14.34 4.03 3.29
N GLY A 76 -14.92 4.25 4.48
CA GLY A 76 -15.69 3.24 5.22
C GLY A 76 -16.85 2.63 4.45
N LYS A 77 -17.42 3.37 3.48
CA LYS A 77 -18.45 2.84 2.57
C LYS A 77 -17.97 1.65 1.72
N TYR A 78 -16.69 1.62 1.35
CA TYR A 78 -16.12 0.64 0.41
C TYR A 78 -15.18 -0.35 1.07
N PHE A 79 -14.69 -0.04 2.27
CA PHE A 79 -13.69 -0.82 2.99
C PHE A 79 -14.14 -1.10 4.42
N LYS A 80 -13.87 -2.31 4.89
CA LYS A 80 -13.89 -2.57 6.32
C LYS A 80 -12.58 -2.07 6.92
N ILE A 81 -12.65 -1.08 7.79
CA ILE A 81 -11.49 -0.50 8.46
C ILE A 81 -11.01 -1.43 9.58
N ILE A 82 -9.71 -1.69 9.64
CA ILE A 82 -9.07 -2.57 10.62
C ILE A 82 -7.89 -1.84 11.23
N GLU A 83 -7.89 -1.71 12.55
CA GLU A 83 -6.78 -1.11 13.27
C GLU A 83 -5.63 -2.10 13.48
N ILE A 84 -4.42 -1.71 13.09
CA ILE A 84 -3.17 -2.42 13.37
C ILE A 84 -2.40 -1.67 14.48
N PRO A 85 -1.66 -2.37 15.34
CA PRO A 85 -1.41 -3.82 15.33
C PRO A 85 -2.47 -4.68 16.05
N LYS A 86 -3.60 -4.09 16.50
CA LYS A 86 -4.65 -4.84 17.23
C LYS A 86 -5.12 -6.08 16.46
N THR A 87 -5.33 -5.94 15.15
CA THR A 87 -5.75 -7.04 14.29
C THR A 87 -4.91 -7.10 13.02
N LEU A 88 -4.09 -8.13 12.87
CA LEU A 88 -3.29 -8.37 11.68
C LEU A 88 -4.09 -9.15 10.60
N PRO A 89 -3.74 -9.02 9.31
CA PRO A 89 -4.37 -9.76 8.22
C PRO A 89 -4.46 -11.27 8.46
N LYS A 90 -3.40 -11.87 9.01
CA LYS A 90 -3.37 -13.32 9.32
C LYS A 90 -4.51 -13.78 10.24
N ILE A 91 -5.00 -12.92 11.14
CA ILE A 91 -6.10 -13.25 12.06
C ILE A 91 -7.43 -13.30 11.30
N ILE A 92 -7.62 -12.36 10.34
CA ILE A 92 -8.84 -12.28 9.53
C ILE A 92 -8.86 -13.42 8.51
N LEU A 93 -7.75 -13.64 7.81
CA LEU A 93 -7.66 -14.62 6.73
C LEU A 93 -7.77 -16.07 7.23
N LYS A 94 -7.28 -16.38 8.44
CA LYS A 94 -7.45 -17.69 9.07
C LYS A 94 -8.92 -18.06 9.36
N LYS A 95 -9.81 -17.09 9.44
CA LYS A 95 -11.24 -17.31 9.69
C LYS A 95 -12.03 -17.59 8.40
N LEU A 96 -11.36 -17.61 7.25
CA LEU A 96 -11.99 -17.92 5.97
C LEU A 96 -11.91 -19.43 5.71
N ASP A 97 -12.95 -19.99 5.08
CA ASP A 97 -13.13 -21.43 4.87
C ASP A 97 -12.06 -22.06 3.96
N LYS A 98 -11.36 -21.23 3.18
CA LYS A 98 -10.29 -21.70 2.29
C LYS A 98 -9.04 -20.85 2.41
N LYS A 99 -7.90 -21.46 2.13
CA LYS A 99 -6.62 -20.74 2.02
C LYS A 99 -6.56 -19.98 0.71
N LEU A 100 -6.63 -18.64 0.79
CA LEU A 100 -6.67 -17.76 -0.37
C LEU A 100 -5.30 -17.62 -1.04
N VAL A 101 -5.30 -17.38 -2.36
CA VAL A 101 -4.12 -16.94 -3.12
C VAL A 101 -4.18 -15.43 -3.25
N ILE A 102 -3.25 -14.72 -2.62
CA ILE A 102 -3.24 -13.25 -2.58
C ILE A 102 -2.00 -12.72 -3.30
N GLY A 103 -2.24 -11.93 -4.34
CA GLY A 103 -1.19 -11.28 -5.11
C GLY A 103 -0.60 -10.06 -4.38
N TYR A 104 0.67 -9.79 -4.63
CA TYR A 104 1.37 -8.62 -4.14
C TYR A 104 2.47 -8.20 -5.11
N ASP A 105 2.87 -6.93 -5.06
CA ASP A 105 4.02 -6.41 -5.79
C ASP A 105 5.30 -6.65 -4.95
N PRO A 106 6.25 -7.49 -5.42
CA PRO A 106 7.43 -7.83 -4.64
C PRO A 106 8.38 -6.66 -4.37
N GLN A 107 8.31 -5.57 -5.15
CA GLN A 107 9.11 -4.37 -4.93
C GLN A 107 8.64 -3.55 -3.72
N LEU A 108 7.42 -3.78 -3.24
CA LEU A 108 6.79 -2.97 -2.19
C LEU A 108 6.79 -3.65 -0.81
N PHE A 109 7.35 -4.84 -0.70
CA PHE A 109 7.36 -5.62 0.55
C PHE A 109 8.68 -6.32 0.79
N THR A 110 9.09 -6.38 2.05
CA THR A 110 10.16 -7.29 2.48
C THR A 110 9.56 -8.65 2.90
N SER A 111 10.35 -9.72 2.77
CA SER A 111 9.95 -11.07 3.22
C SER A 111 9.58 -11.09 4.71
N ILE A 112 10.28 -10.30 5.54
CA ILE A 112 10.00 -10.18 6.97
C ILE A 112 8.62 -9.58 7.21
N ASN A 113 8.29 -8.48 6.49
CA ASN A 113 6.98 -7.84 6.60
C ASN A 113 5.84 -8.77 6.18
N LEU A 114 5.99 -9.46 5.04
CA LEU A 114 5.01 -10.43 4.59
C LEU A 114 4.80 -11.56 5.61
N LYS A 115 5.87 -12.12 6.15
CA LYS A 115 5.79 -13.15 7.19
C LYS A 115 5.11 -12.65 8.47
N LYS A 116 5.40 -11.43 8.91
CA LYS A 116 4.78 -10.81 10.08
C LYS A 116 3.27 -10.62 9.88
N LEU A 117 2.87 -10.08 8.73
CA LEU A 117 1.49 -9.73 8.43
C LEU A 117 0.62 -10.94 8.12
N PHE A 118 1.13 -11.90 7.33
CA PHE A 118 0.34 -12.98 6.76
C PHE A 118 0.67 -14.37 7.34
N GLY A 119 1.94 -14.63 7.71
CA GLY A 119 2.39 -15.95 8.16
C GLY A 119 1.98 -17.03 7.16
N ASN A 120 1.30 -18.07 7.64
CA ASN A 120 0.78 -19.18 6.82
C ASN A 120 -0.74 -19.07 6.54
N SER A 121 -1.35 -17.87 6.73
CA SER A 121 -2.80 -17.69 6.62
C SER A 121 -3.32 -17.65 5.18
N CYS A 122 -2.45 -17.43 4.21
CA CYS A 122 -2.76 -17.43 2.78
C CYS A 122 -1.53 -17.87 1.98
N ASN A 123 -1.73 -18.16 0.69
CA ASN A 123 -0.66 -18.32 -0.27
C ASN A 123 -0.37 -16.96 -0.90
N LEU A 124 0.86 -16.47 -0.79
CA LEU A 124 1.29 -15.22 -1.39
C LEU A 124 1.85 -15.47 -2.79
N SER A 125 1.38 -14.72 -3.77
CA SER A 125 1.82 -14.79 -5.17
C SER A 125 2.44 -13.46 -5.59
N ALA A 126 3.72 -13.45 -5.92
CA ALA A 126 4.41 -12.28 -6.45
C ALA A 126 3.92 -11.95 -7.86
N ILE A 127 3.62 -10.70 -8.12
CA ILE A 127 3.15 -10.18 -9.43
C ILE A 127 4.10 -9.06 -9.83
N ASP A 128 4.91 -9.29 -10.85
CA ASP A 128 5.98 -8.38 -11.29
C ASP A 128 5.48 -7.01 -11.79
N SER A 129 4.24 -6.93 -12.23
CA SER A 129 3.65 -5.67 -12.66
C SER A 129 2.48 -5.29 -11.76
N ASN A 130 2.59 -4.13 -11.07
CA ASN A 130 1.57 -3.67 -10.13
C ASN A 130 0.19 -3.56 -10.79
N LEU A 131 -0.82 -4.22 -10.20
CA LEU A 131 -2.16 -4.25 -10.78
C LEU A 131 -2.87 -2.89 -10.70
N VAL A 132 -2.54 -2.05 -9.73
CA VAL A 132 -3.10 -0.69 -9.64
C VAL A 132 -2.57 0.19 -10.79
N ASP A 133 -1.30 0.05 -11.15
CA ASP A 133 -0.70 0.81 -12.27
C ASP A 133 -1.33 0.45 -13.63
N LYS A 134 -1.88 -0.75 -13.78
CA LYS A 134 -2.63 -1.16 -14.98
C LYS A 134 -4.00 -0.48 -15.11
N ILE A 135 -4.58 -0.07 -14.00
CA ILE A 135 -5.88 0.61 -13.96
C ILE A 135 -5.70 2.12 -14.09
N TYR A 136 -4.64 2.63 -13.51
CA TYR A 136 -4.33 4.04 -13.43
C TYR A 136 -3.37 4.45 -14.54
N LYS A 137 -3.90 5.12 -15.55
CA LYS A 137 -3.14 5.49 -16.76
C LYS A 137 -2.40 6.84 -16.66
N GLU A 138 -2.58 7.61 -15.59
CA GLU A 138 -1.83 8.86 -15.43
C GLU A 138 -0.36 8.54 -15.20
N LYS A 139 0.46 8.90 -16.17
CA LYS A 139 1.91 8.86 -15.98
C LYS A 139 2.26 9.85 -14.87
N PRO A 140 3.00 9.45 -13.84
CA PRO A 140 3.49 10.39 -12.86
C PRO A 140 4.22 11.50 -13.62
N LYS A 141 3.86 12.76 -13.38
CA LYS A 141 4.62 13.89 -13.90
C LYS A 141 6.04 13.71 -13.37
N LYS A 142 6.99 13.48 -14.25
CA LYS A 142 8.42 13.51 -13.90
C LYS A 142 8.74 14.95 -13.53
N TYR A 143 8.60 15.30 -12.27
CA TYR A 143 9.17 16.53 -11.75
C TYR A 143 10.68 16.28 -11.67
N VAL A 144 11.41 16.75 -12.65
CA VAL A 144 12.86 16.90 -12.55
C VAL A 144 13.10 18.15 -11.71
N ASN A 145 12.89 18.04 -10.41
CA ASN A 145 13.30 19.11 -9.51
C ASN A 145 14.82 19.00 -9.36
N SER A 146 15.53 20.08 -9.72
CA SER A 146 16.93 20.20 -9.35
C SER A 146 17.03 20.23 -7.83
N PHE A 147 17.88 19.39 -7.23
CA PHE A 147 18.22 19.52 -5.82
C PHE A 147 19.13 20.73 -5.63
N TYR A 148 19.05 21.36 -4.50
CA TYR A 148 19.93 22.46 -4.12
C TYR A 148 20.50 22.23 -2.73
N ASN A 149 21.71 22.73 -2.50
CA ASN A 149 22.32 22.74 -1.18
C ASN A 149 22.02 24.05 -0.48
N LEU A 150 21.60 23.97 0.78
CA LEU A 150 21.52 25.14 1.63
C LEU A 150 22.93 25.60 2.01
N ASP A 151 23.11 26.92 2.10
CA ASP A 151 24.36 27.54 2.53
C ASP A 151 24.75 27.07 3.95
N ALA A 152 26.07 26.99 4.22
CA ALA A 152 26.59 26.59 5.52
C ALA A 152 26.15 27.53 6.66
N ASN A 153 25.86 28.79 6.37
CA ASN A 153 25.30 29.76 7.33
C ASN A 153 23.90 29.35 7.81
N ILE A 154 23.13 28.62 6.97
CA ILE A 154 21.81 28.11 7.32
C ILE A 154 21.93 26.73 7.98
N THR A 155 22.80 25.87 7.46
CA THR A 155 22.93 24.47 7.93
C THR A 155 23.90 24.32 9.08
N GLY A 156 24.68 25.34 9.42
CA GLY A 156 25.67 25.37 10.50
C GLY A 156 26.94 24.56 10.26
N VAL A 157 26.94 23.62 9.29
CA VAL A 157 28.08 22.74 9.00
C VAL A 157 28.19 22.48 7.51
N SER A 158 29.40 22.56 6.95
CA SER A 158 29.66 22.25 5.54
C SER A 158 29.37 20.78 5.19
N VAL A 159 29.09 20.51 3.91
CA VAL A 159 28.88 19.16 3.40
C VAL A 159 30.10 18.27 3.67
N SER A 160 31.33 18.76 3.40
CA SER A 160 32.57 18.04 3.66
C SER A 160 32.71 17.61 5.13
N ASN A 161 32.39 18.50 6.07
CA ASN A 161 32.44 18.15 7.49
C ASN A 161 31.38 17.11 7.90
N LYS A 162 30.22 17.08 7.22
CA LYS A 162 29.19 16.07 7.48
C LYS A 162 29.58 14.70 6.91
N VAL A 163 30.22 14.67 5.75
CA VAL A 163 30.65 13.42 5.10
C VAL A 163 31.85 12.78 5.82
N ASN A 164 32.71 13.60 6.45
CA ASN A 164 33.91 13.14 7.16
C ASN A 164 33.67 12.75 8.64
N ARG A 165 32.42 12.76 9.10
CA ARG A 165 32.00 12.27 10.43
C ARG A 165 31.61 10.80 10.38
#